data_573667d5ab5a23411c8d647bca1f620b
#
_entry.id   573667d5ab5a23411c8d647bca1f620b
#
_cell.length_a   1.000
_cell.length_b   1.000
_cell.length_c   1.000
_cell.angle_alpha   90.00
_cell.angle_beta   90.00
_cell.angle_gamma   90.00
#
_symmetry.space_group_name_H-M   'P 1'
#
loop_
_entity.id
_entity.type
_entity.pdbx_description
1 polymer ?
#
loop_
_entity_poly.entity_id
_entity_poly.type
_entity_poly.pdbx_seq_one_letter_code
_entity_poly.pdbx_strand_id
1 'polypeptide(L)'
;MSKHPLPALAAAITGALAVGLLAASPAVAATDDPTPTTTVNAYRNVGYYGQWRATGEAQATLKRLFVDGGAGANLTHLNYSFGNVAGDHAALDSARAAGVQGLDGVEPYTCFISDTAAPGPGQTDTAGDADSDFVHAFTGAQSVLGIADTKKQKLAGNFNQLAQLKRLYPDLKVNVSLGGWSWSKSFSKAVATPELRSALAESCIDLYIRGNLPAIGGRGGAGAAAGVFDGFDLDWEWPGAPDWAQEVGNTVDPVNDKANFLAFVKELRAQLNAVEAETGEDYEISAFLPAGPTQIAAGGWNDPELFEYLDFANLQGYDLWGSWTAETGHQGNVYGDPAYNWGLGLDAVVASYVNAGIDPAQLNLGLAAYGQGWTDAEPQPWTLSGGGLTQITWDQLKARDLEIHHEYTADGRFNATWGYDVAARQFWSFDDEVAVAEKSAWAISKGLGGVDFWEVGNDVAGDLSAASAEVLRAAAPGPVAGAEGLQCATTPDAAAQPWNAQTTYRGGELVFLDGRVFQAQWYAKGDQPGASPRGPWATLTACGVSPATVQDWYADTIYDKGDQVVYAGVTYTAQWWSRNDVPGGKRSPWKR
;
A
#
# COMPACT_ATOMS: atom_id res chain seq x y z
N MET A 1 56.86 -72.25 22.69
CA MET A 1 56.34 -73.03 23.85
C MET A 1 54.99 -72.42 24.17
N SER A 2 53.95 -73.13 23.79
CA SER A 2 53.05 -73.89 24.68
C SER A 2 52.12 -72.97 25.49
N LYS A 3 50.80 -72.95 25.45
CA LYS A 3 49.72 -73.85 25.05
C LYS A 3 48.40 -73.14 25.26
N HIS A 4 47.43 -73.44 24.47
CA HIS A 4 45.97 -73.32 24.47
C HIS A 4 45.29 -73.59 25.86
N PRO A 5 43.93 -73.50 25.98
CA PRO A 5 42.87 -73.06 25.09
C PRO A 5 41.69 -72.28 25.78
N LEU A 6 40.74 -71.88 24.91
CA LEU A 6 39.36 -71.45 25.11
C LEU A 6 38.49 -72.18 26.16
N PRO A 7 37.33 -71.63 26.55
CA PRO A 7 36.16 -71.70 25.71
C PRO A 7 35.25 -70.46 25.65
N ALA A 8 34.46 -70.43 24.56
CA ALA A 8 33.42 -69.51 24.22
C ALA A 8 32.19 -69.60 25.11
N LEU A 9 31.53 -68.51 25.31
CA LEU A 9 30.10 -68.47 25.63
C LEU A 9 29.39 -67.46 24.69
N ALA A 10 28.64 -68.01 23.77
CA ALA A 10 27.77 -67.25 22.90
C ALA A 10 26.54 -66.80 23.65
N ALA A 11 26.27 -65.52 23.71
CA ALA A 11 24.97 -64.96 24.09
C ALA A 11 24.38 -64.33 22.81
N ALA A 12 23.39 -64.98 22.25
CA ALA A 12 22.59 -64.45 21.16
C ALA A 12 21.67 -63.32 21.70
N ILE A 13 21.92 -62.11 21.27
CA ILE A 13 20.99 -61.00 21.44
C ILE A 13 20.25 -60.83 20.11
N THR A 14 19.02 -61.30 20.08
CA THR A 14 18.01 -60.98 19.05
C THR A 14 17.63 -59.53 19.14
N GLY A 15 18.28 -58.66 18.37
CA GLY A 15 17.85 -57.29 18.18
C GLY A 15 16.67 -57.26 17.19
N ALA A 16 15.47 -56.98 17.67
CA ALA A 16 14.33 -56.66 16.83
C ALA A 16 14.58 -55.27 16.20
N LEU A 17 14.82 -55.22 14.89
CA LEU A 17 14.70 -53.98 14.11
C LEU A 17 13.22 -53.57 14.13
N ALA A 18 12.87 -52.59 14.94
CA ALA A 18 11.65 -51.81 14.75
C ALA A 18 11.86 -50.89 13.54
N VAL A 19 11.37 -51.30 12.38
CA VAL A 19 11.17 -50.42 11.25
C VAL A 19 10.01 -49.51 11.64
N GLY A 20 10.35 -48.28 12.09
CA GLY A 20 9.38 -47.22 12.26
C GLY A 20 8.89 -46.84 10.87
N LEU A 21 7.67 -47.25 10.52
CA LEU A 21 6.91 -46.59 9.46
C LEU A 21 6.67 -45.16 9.93
N LEU A 22 7.42 -44.20 9.38
CA LEU A 22 7.02 -42.82 9.31
C LEU A 22 5.74 -42.82 8.47
N ALA A 23 4.58 -42.78 9.12
CA ALA A 23 3.35 -42.42 8.45
C ALA A 23 3.57 -41.01 7.89
N ALA A 24 3.69 -40.91 6.57
CA ALA A 24 3.53 -39.66 5.88
C ALA A 24 2.15 -39.13 6.31
N SER A 25 2.13 -38.01 6.98
CA SER A 25 0.89 -37.23 7.16
C SER A 25 0.30 -37.04 5.76
N PRO A 26 -1.00 -37.27 5.57
CA PRO A 26 -1.60 -36.91 4.31
C PRO A 26 -1.33 -35.41 4.10
N ALA A 27 -0.73 -35.06 2.97
CA ALA A 27 -0.77 -33.70 2.51
C ALA A 27 -2.23 -33.28 2.54
N VAL A 28 -2.55 -32.29 3.33
CA VAL A 28 -3.83 -31.61 3.25
C VAL A 28 -3.87 -31.12 1.80
N ALA A 29 -4.75 -31.70 1.00
CA ALA A 29 -5.05 -31.17 -0.32
C ALA A 29 -5.46 -29.73 -0.06
N ALA A 30 -4.74 -28.78 -0.67
CA ALA A 30 -5.21 -27.41 -0.75
C ALA A 30 -6.65 -27.50 -1.24
N THR A 31 -7.56 -26.93 -0.51
CA THR A 31 -8.92 -26.77 -0.97
C THR A 31 -8.84 -25.91 -2.21
N ASP A 32 -9.36 -26.37 -3.35
CA ASP A 32 -9.40 -25.61 -4.61
C ASP A 32 -10.35 -24.37 -4.53
N ASP A 33 -10.79 -23.98 -3.33
CA ASP A 33 -11.50 -22.74 -3.11
C ASP A 33 -10.47 -21.61 -2.88
N PRO A 34 -10.47 -20.59 -3.73
CA PRO A 34 -9.59 -19.45 -3.57
C PRO A 34 -9.87 -18.75 -2.24
N THR A 35 -8.82 -18.32 -1.57
CA THR A 35 -8.92 -17.50 -0.36
C THR A 35 -9.73 -16.24 -0.64
N PRO A 36 -10.71 -15.87 0.21
CA PRO A 36 -11.48 -14.65 0.04
C PRO A 36 -10.56 -13.42 -0.02
N THR A 37 -10.74 -12.57 -1.03
CA THR A 37 -10.00 -11.32 -1.21
C THR A 37 -10.94 -10.13 -1.33
N THR A 38 -10.55 -9.01 -0.75
CA THR A 38 -11.37 -7.79 -0.75
C THR A 38 -11.39 -7.13 -2.12
N THR A 39 -12.58 -6.79 -2.60
CA THR A 39 -12.79 -6.23 -3.94
C THR A 39 -13.93 -5.21 -3.97
N VAL A 40 -13.94 -4.41 -5.03
CA VAL A 40 -15.09 -3.61 -5.47
C VAL A 40 -15.73 -4.36 -6.65
N ASN A 41 -16.87 -5.00 -6.44
CA ASN A 41 -17.58 -5.74 -7.47
C ASN A 41 -16.68 -6.79 -8.18
N ALA A 42 -15.87 -7.52 -7.41
CA ALA A 42 -14.89 -8.49 -7.89
C ALA A 42 -13.75 -7.88 -8.73
N TYR A 43 -13.39 -6.61 -8.47
CA TYR A 43 -12.19 -5.94 -8.97
C TYR A 43 -11.39 -5.38 -7.80
N ARG A 44 -10.06 -5.33 -7.95
CA ARG A 44 -9.18 -4.64 -7.02
C ARG A 44 -9.10 -3.15 -7.37
N ASN A 45 -8.99 -2.31 -6.35
CA ASN A 45 -8.67 -0.89 -6.46
C ASN A 45 -7.56 -0.60 -5.45
N VAL A 46 -6.32 -0.62 -5.91
CA VAL A 46 -5.12 -0.62 -5.07
C VAL A 46 -4.55 0.78 -4.99
N GLY A 47 -4.09 1.21 -3.83
CA GLY A 47 -3.38 2.48 -3.67
C GLY A 47 -1.98 2.28 -3.10
N TYR A 48 -0.97 2.92 -3.67
CA TYR A 48 0.34 3.08 -3.02
C TYR A 48 0.32 4.32 -2.14
N TYR A 49 0.94 4.25 -0.97
CA TYR A 49 1.05 5.37 -0.04
C TYR A 49 2.47 5.53 0.47
N GLY A 50 3.11 6.63 0.10
CA GLY A 50 4.46 6.96 0.56
C GLY A 50 4.50 7.35 2.04
N GLN A 51 5.34 6.69 2.82
CA GLN A 51 5.49 6.90 4.27
C GLN A 51 5.76 8.38 4.66
N TRP A 52 6.44 9.13 3.79
CA TRP A 52 6.80 10.55 3.96
C TRP A 52 5.61 11.51 3.83
N ARG A 53 4.46 11.05 3.35
CA ARG A 53 3.29 11.92 3.05
C ARG A 53 2.65 12.50 4.29
N ALA A 54 2.59 11.75 5.37
CA ALA A 54 1.95 12.20 6.60
C ALA A 54 2.72 13.32 7.31
N THR A 55 4.04 13.30 7.23
CA THR A 55 4.95 14.23 7.91
C THR A 55 5.49 15.32 6.98
N GLY A 56 5.32 15.17 5.66
CA GLY A 56 5.74 16.12 4.64
C GLY A 56 4.90 17.40 4.57
N GLU A 57 5.27 18.32 3.68
CA GLU A 57 4.61 19.62 3.51
C GLU A 57 3.10 19.51 3.22
N ALA A 58 2.69 18.52 2.43
CA ALA A 58 1.30 18.31 2.07
C ALA A 58 0.43 17.82 3.25
N GLN A 59 1.05 17.26 4.30
CA GLN A 59 0.37 16.63 5.44
C GLN A 59 -0.79 15.72 5.00
N ALA A 60 -0.53 14.91 3.97
CA ALA A 60 -1.48 13.94 3.44
C ALA A 60 -1.56 12.72 4.39
N THR A 61 -2.09 12.95 5.58
CA THR A 61 -2.25 11.90 6.59
C THR A 61 -3.27 10.85 6.13
N LEU A 62 -3.15 9.63 6.63
CA LEU A 62 -4.12 8.56 6.33
C LEU A 62 -5.56 8.96 6.71
N LYS A 63 -5.74 9.78 7.76
CA LYS A 63 -7.05 10.35 8.07
C LYS A 63 -7.58 11.21 6.93
N ARG A 64 -6.76 12.17 6.44
CA ARG A 64 -7.20 13.07 5.36
C ARG A 64 -7.56 12.33 4.08
N LEU A 65 -6.79 11.29 3.74
CA LEU A 65 -7.03 10.49 2.53
C LEU A 65 -8.24 9.56 2.69
N PHE A 66 -8.21 8.72 3.70
CA PHE A 66 -9.15 7.61 3.81
C PHE A 66 -10.48 8.00 4.44
N VAL A 67 -10.45 8.90 5.42
CA VAL A 67 -11.65 9.31 6.16
C VAL A 67 -12.24 10.59 5.57
N ASP A 68 -11.44 11.65 5.49
CA ASP A 68 -11.93 12.97 5.06
C ASP A 68 -12.07 13.03 3.52
N GLY A 69 -11.15 12.42 2.77
CA GLY A 69 -11.16 12.30 1.31
C GLY A 69 -11.97 11.12 0.78
N GLY A 70 -12.37 10.18 1.64
CA GLY A 70 -13.25 9.06 1.25
C GLY A 70 -12.58 7.90 0.53
N ALA A 71 -11.25 7.88 0.38
CA ALA A 71 -10.54 6.80 -0.27
C ALA A 71 -10.79 5.43 0.38
N GLY A 72 -11.08 5.40 1.69
CA GLY A 72 -11.39 4.17 2.42
C GLY A 72 -12.66 3.44 1.96
N ALA A 73 -13.60 4.13 1.30
CA ALA A 73 -14.77 3.50 0.71
C ALA A 73 -14.52 3.00 -0.72
N ASN A 74 -13.36 3.29 -1.30
CA ASN A 74 -13.04 3.05 -2.71
C ASN A 74 -11.88 2.09 -2.89
N LEU A 75 -10.87 2.14 -2.01
CA LEU A 75 -9.68 1.29 -2.10
C LEU A 75 -9.90 -0.06 -1.40
N THR A 76 -9.41 -1.10 -2.01
CA THR A 76 -9.43 -2.49 -1.49
C THR A 76 -8.11 -2.85 -0.82
N HIS A 77 -7.01 -2.31 -1.33
CA HIS A 77 -5.65 -2.56 -0.86
C HIS A 77 -4.88 -1.26 -0.73
N LEU A 78 -4.00 -1.21 0.25
CA LEU A 78 -3.03 -0.14 0.44
C LEU A 78 -1.63 -0.73 0.52
N ASN A 79 -0.79 -0.43 -0.46
CA ASN A 79 0.63 -0.77 -0.47
C ASN A 79 1.41 0.36 0.21
N TYR A 80 1.84 0.14 1.44
CA TYR A 80 2.62 1.11 2.22
C TYR A 80 4.07 1.11 1.77
N SER A 81 4.55 2.24 1.27
CA SER A 81 5.85 2.40 0.62
C SER A 81 6.80 3.24 1.48
N PHE A 82 7.99 2.77 1.84
CA PHE A 82 8.58 1.50 1.47
C PHE A 82 9.24 0.81 2.66
N GLY A 83 9.39 -0.51 2.57
CA GLY A 83 10.34 -1.25 3.40
C GLY A 83 11.70 -1.36 2.71
N ASN A 84 12.79 -1.41 3.46
CA ASN A 84 14.15 -1.44 2.93
C ASN A 84 14.90 -2.72 3.29
N VAL A 85 15.92 -3.05 2.46
CA VAL A 85 16.85 -4.16 2.63
C VAL A 85 18.24 -3.63 2.93
N ALA A 86 18.83 -4.07 4.05
CA ALA A 86 20.12 -3.61 4.55
C ALA A 86 21.25 -3.87 3.54
N GLY A 87 22.23 -2.98 3.54
CA GLY A 87 23.48 -3.14 2.81
C GLY A 87 24.40 -4.20 3.42
N ASP A 88 25.63 -4.19 2.99
CA ASP A 88 26.67 -5.10 3.49
C ASP A 88 27.15 -4.74 4.92
N HIS A 89 28.04 -5.56 5.47
CA HIS A 89 28.63 -5.30 6.79
C HIS A 89 29.30 -3.92 6.88
N ALA A 90 29.96 -3.44 5.82
CA ALA A 90 30.66 -2.18 5.85
C ALA A 90 29.68 -1.00 5.93
N ALA A 91 28.55 -1.07 5.23
CA ALA A 91 27.47 -0.09 5.29
C ALA A 91 26.84 -0.05 6.70
N LEU A 92 26.50 -1.22 7.24
CA LEU A 92 25.91 -1.35 8.58
C LEU A 92 26.87 -0.85 9.67
N ASP A 93 28.15 -1.22 9.62
CA ASP A 93 29.14 -0.80 10.60
C ASP A 93 29.40 0.72 10.53
N SER A 94 29.39 1.29 9.33
CA SER A 94 29.51 2.73 9.12
C SER A 94 28.32 3.47 9.72
N ALA A 95 27.10 3.00 9.48
CA ALA A 95 25.88 3.61 10.00
C ALA A 95 25.80 3.49 11.53
N ARG A 96 26.14 2.32 12.10
CA ARG A 96 26.23 2.13 13.55
C ARG A 96 27.25 3.07 14.19
N ALA A 97 28.42 3.23 13.55
CA ALA A 97 29.47 4.16 14.01
C ALA A 97 29.02 5.64 13.92
N ALA A 98 28.14 5.96 12.98
CA ALA A 98 27.51 7.27 12.86
C ALA A 98 26.37 7.49 13.86
N GLY A 99 25.98 6.48 14.63
CA GLY A 99 24.94 6.55 15.66
C GLY A 99 23.52 6.34 15.16
N VAL A 100 23.34 5.75 13.97
CA VAL A 100 22.03 5.41 13.42
C VAL A 100 21.37 4.35 14.32
N GLN A 101 20.17 4.64 14.80
CA GLN A 101 19.38 3.75 15.65
C GLN A 101 18.59 2.74 14.79
N GLY A 102 18.21 1.61 15.39
CA GLY A 102 17.41 0.57 14.74
C GLY A 102 18.25 -0.52 14.06
N LEU A 103 19.58 -0.36 14.04
CA LEU A 103 20.48 -1.31 13.37
C LEU A 103 21.08 -2.37 14.30
N ASP A 104 20.72 -2.37 15.58
CA ASP A 104 21.21 -3.37 16.54
C ASP A 104 20.70 -4.77 16.16
N GLY A 105 21.62 -5.71 15.90
CA GLY A 105 21.28 -7.06 15.51
C GLY A 105 20.82 -7.23 14.06
N VAL A 106 20.78 -6.16 13.26
CA VAL A 106 20.48 -6.24 11.82
C VAL A 106 21.67 -6.88 11.11
N GLU A 107 21.39 -7.95 10.38
CA GLU A 107 22.37 -8.64 9.53
C GLU A 107 22.36 -8.05 8.11
N PRO A 108 23.46 -8.17 7.35
CA PRO A 108 23.47 -7.75 5.95
C PRO A 108 22.38 -8.42 5.13
N TYR A 109 21.77 -7.64 4.24
CA TYR A 109 20.79 -8.11 3.28
C TYR A 109 19.47 -8.64 3.90
N THR A 110 19.11 -8.11 5.07
CA THR A 110 17.84 -8.39 5.75
C THR A 110 16.95 -7.16 5.79
N CYS A 111 15.64 -7.33 6.01
CA CYS A 111 14.71 -6.23 6.25
C CYS A 111 15.03 -5.52 7.57
N PHE A 112 14.90 -4.19 7.59
CA PHE A 112 15.16 -3.37 8.77
C PHE A 112 14.39 -2.04 8.72
N ILE A 113 14.31 -1.34 9.84
CA ILE A 113 13.88 0.06 9.95
C ILE A 113 14.91 0.80 10.80
N SER A 114 15.39 1.96 10.31
CA SER A 114 16.30 2.84 11.05
C SER A 114 15.70 4.23 11.25
N ASP A 115 16.33 5.04 12.11
CA ASP A 115 15.92 6.42 12.39
C ASP A 115 16.45 7.44 11.36
N THR A 116 17.14 6.99 10.33
CA THR A 116 17.69 7.86 9.30
C THR A 116 16.74 7.91 8.12
N ALA A 117 16.03 9.02 7.95
CA ALA A 117 15.22 9.27 6.77
C ALA A 117 16.08 9.26 5.50
N ALA A 118 15.57 8.68 4.41
CA ALA A 118 16.27 8.67 3.14
C ALA A 118 16.32 10.10 2.57
N PRO A 119 17.50 10.67 2.31
CA PRO A 119 17.60 12.04 1.83
C PRO A 119 17.31 12.20 0.32
N GLY A 120 16.84 11.16 -0.37
CA GLY A 120 16.42 11.22 -1.78
C GLY A 120 16.85 10.02 -2.62
N PRO A 121 16.56 10.04 -3.92
CA PRO A 121 16.87 8.94 -4.83
C PRO A 121 18.35 8.54 -4.79
N GLY A 122 18.62 7.25 -4.76
CA GLY A 122 19.97 6.70 -4.74
C GLY A 122 20.63 6.64 -3.37
N GLN A 123 19.92 6.93 -2.30
CA GLN A 123 20.48 6.91 -0.97
C GLN A 123 19.98 5.75 -0.14
N THR A 124 20.82 5.18 0.32
CA THR A 124 21.42 4.42 1.39
C THR A 124 20.71 3.12 1.73
N ASP A 125 21.44 2.05 1.56
CA ASP A 125 21.22 0.69 2.04
C ASP A 125 21.18 0.57 3.60
N THR A 126 21.10 1.69 4.32
CA THR A 126 20.88 1.78 5.77
C THR A 126 19.86 2.84 6.16
N ALA A 127 19.16 3.44 5.18
CA ALA A 127 18.10 4.40 5.43
C ALA A 127 16.79 3.70 5.79
N GLY A 128 16.08 4.27 6.74
CA GLY A 128 14.72 3.97 7.10
C GLY A 128 13.96 5.26 7.38
N ASP A 129 12.73 5.18 7.82
CA ASP A 129 11.95 6.33 8.28
C ASP A 129 11.12 5.97 9.50
N ALA A 130 11.81 5.52 10.55
CA ALA A 130 11.16 5.13 11.80
C ALA A 130 10.29 6.26 12.37
N ASP A 131 10.62 7.54 12.11
CA ASP A 131 9.78 8.65 12.57
C ASP A 131 8.41 8.57 11.93
N SER A 132 8.32 8.54 10.60
CA SER A 132 7.05 8.41 9.89
C SER A 132 6.38 7.08 10.17
N ASP A 133 7.13 5.98 10.25
CA ASP A 133 6.59 4.63 10.40
C ASP A 133 5.90 4.42 11.74
N PHE A 134 6.59 4.60 12.86
CA PHE A 134 6.04 4.22 14.16
C PHE A 134 6.45 5.11 15.36
N VAL A 135 7.24 6.18 15.13
CA VAL A 135 7.72 7.05 16.24
C VAL A 135 6.92 8.35 16.34
N HIS A 136 6.61 8.99 15.21
CA HIS A 136 5.88 10.26 15.16
C HIS A 136 4.55 10.19 15.90
N ALA A 137 4.26 11.19 16.72
CA ALA A 137 3.04 11.23 17.51
C ALA A 137 1.98 12.11 16.82
N PHE A 138 0.94 11.50 16.28
CA PHE A 138 -0.19 12.23 15.71
C PHE A 138 -1.10 12.80 16.78
N THR A 139 -1.60 14.01 16.54
CA THR A 139 -2.66 14.63 17.34
C THR A 139 -4.00 13.95 17.04
N GLY A 140 -5.02 14.15 17.90
CA GLY A 140 -6.35 13.62 17.61
C GLY A 140 -6.96 14.15 16.31
N ALA A 141 -6.63 15.37 15.90
CA ALA A 141 -7.08 15.93 14.61
C ALA A 141 -6.47 15.26 13.39
N GLN A 142 -5.28 14.70 13.53
CA GLN A 142 -4.54 14.04 12.46
C GLN A 142 -4.75 12.51 12.44
N SER A 143 -5.27 11.97 13.54
CA SER A 143 -5.42 10.52 13.73
C SER A 143 -6.73 10.03 13.11
N VAL A 144 -6.68 8.85 12.49
CA VAL A 144 -7.81 8.18 11.82
C VAL A 144 -9.03 8.08 12.72
N LEU A 145 -8.87 7.64 13.97
CA LEU A 145 -9.95 7.50 14.94
C LEU A 145 -10.13 8.74 15.85
N GLY A 146 -9.45 9.84 15.56
CA GLY A 146 -9.51 11.03 16.43
C GLY A 146 -8.77 10.87 17.77
N ILE A 147 -7.94 9.85 17.93
CA ILE A 147 -7.21 9.52 19.16
C ILE A 147 -5.78 10.02 19.07
N ALA A 148 -5.39 10.95 19.93
CA ALA A 148 -4.00 11.42 19.97
C ALA A 148 -3.05 10.32 20.48
N ASP A 149 -1.89 10.22 19.85
CA ASP A 149 -0.83 9.33 20.30
C ASP A 149 -0.27 9.75 21.66
N THR A 150 -0.01 8.79 22.52
CA THR A 150 0.54 9.02 23.85
C THR A 150 2.03 8.68 23.88
N LYS A 151 2.77 9.27 24.84
CA LYS A 151 4.21 8.98 25.02
C LYS A 151 4.50 7.55 25.48
N LYS A 152 3.50 6.82 25.98
CA LYS A 152 3.71 5.49 26.58
C LYS A 152 3.37 4.33 25.66
N GLN A 153 2.64 4.58 24.59
CA GLN A 153 2.28 3.52 23.64
C GLN A 153 3.51 3.07 22.84
N LYS A 154 3.54 1.82 22.47
CA LYS A 154 4.65 1.20 21.73
C LYS A 154 4.59 1.46 20.24
N LEU A 155 3.41 1.68 19.70
CA LEU A 155 3.15 1.94 18.30
C LEU A 155 2.53 3.33 18.14
N ALA A 156 3.12 4.19 17.30
CA ALA A 156 2.57 5.45 16.84
C ALA A 156 2.81 5.57 15.33
N GLY A 157 2.92 6.77 14.80
CA GLY A 157 3.22 6.98 13.38
C GLY A 157 2.18 6.36 12.44
N ASN A 158 2.58 6.19 11.20
CA ASN A 158 1.71 5.63 10.17
C ASN A 158 1.23 4.22 10.51
N PHE A 159 2.07 3.37 11.12
CA PHE A 159 1.66 2.00 11.48
C PHE A 159 0.50 1.99 12.47
N ASN A 160 0.48 2.92 13.44
CA ASN A 160 -0.68 3.07 14.31
C ASN A 160 -1.90 3.58 13.55
N GLN A 161 -1.71 4.47 12.58
CA GLN A 161 -2.81 4.97 11.75
C GLN A 161 -3.36 3.88 10.82
N LEU A 162 -2.51 3.01 10.26
CA LEU A 162 -2.92 1.82 9.50
C LEU A 162 -3.72 0.84 10.37
N ALA A 163 -3.25 0.56 11.58
CA ALA A 163 -4.00 -0.25 12.54
C ALA A 163 -5.37 0.35 12.87
N GLN A 164 -5.48 1.69 12.92
CA GLN A 164 -6.76 2.38 13.11
C GLN A 164 -7.63 2.33 11.86
N LEU A 165 -7.06 2.41 10.65
CA LEU A 165 -7.78 2.25 9.39
C LEU A 165 -8.44 0.88 9.28
N LYS A 166 -7.70 -0.19 9.58
CA LYS A 166 -8.25 -1.56 9.58
C LYS A 166 -9.41 -1.77 10.55
N ARG A 167 -9.53 -0.92 11.57
CA ARG A 167 -10.69 -0.91 12.46
C ARG A 167 -11.91 -0.23 11.84
N LEU A 168 -11.72 0.82 11.03
CA LEU A 168 -12.79 1.48 10.29
C LEU A 168 -13.19 0.73 9.03
N TYR A 169 -12.20 0.12 8.37
CA TYR A 169 -12.33 -0.61 7.11
C TYR A 169 -11.71 -2.00 7.30
N PRO A 170 -12.42 -2.93 7.98
CA PRO A 170 -11.85 -4.24 8.37
C PRO A 170 -11.48 -5.11 7.17
N ASP A 171 -12.07 -4.86 6.01
CA ASP A 171 -11.75 -5.57 4.78
C ASP A 171 -10.59 -4.94 3.99
N LEU A 172 -10.09 -3.75 4.39
CA LEU A 172 -8.94 -3.13 3.76
C LEU A 172 -7.69 -3.96 4.00
N LYS A 173 -7.08 -4.44 2.95
CA LYS A 173 -5.78 -5.13 3.00
C LYS A 173 -4.66 -4.10 2.97
N VAL A 174 -3.65 -4.30 3.81
CA VAL A 174 -2.50 -3.41 3.93
C VAL A 174 -1.23 -4.22 3.73
N ASN A 175 -0.54 -4.02 2.62
CA ASN A 175 0.73 -4.67 2.34
C ASN A 175 1.89 -3.68 2.52
N VAL A 176 3.06 -4.15 2.95
CA VAL A 176 4.27 -3.35 2.89
C VAL A 176 4.95 -3.57 1.55
N SER A 177 5.18 -2.47 0.80
CA SER A 177 5.93 -2.51 -0.44
C SER A 177 7.43 -2.46 -0.13
N LEU A 178 8.20 -3.42 -0.66
CA LEU A 178 9.63 -3.56 -0.40
C LEU A 178 10.43 -3.06 -1.60
N GLY A 179 11.25 -2.04 -1.40
CA GLY A 179 12.17 -1.53 -2.41
C GLY A 179 11.79 -0.19 -3.00
N GLY A 180 11.13 -0.18 -4.15
CA GLY A 180 10.93 1.02 -4.96
C GLY A 180 12.23 1.53 -5.58
N TRP A 181 12.14 2.61 -6.35
CA TRP A 181 13.26 3.21 -7.07
C TRP A 181 14.48 3.47 -6.19
N SER A 182 14.28 3.96 -4.97
CA SER A 182 15.36 4.40 -4.09
C SER A 182 15.93 3.30 -3.19
N TRP A 183 15.17 2.25 -2.89
CA TRP A 183 15.55 1.22 -1.91
C TRP A 183 15.71 -0.18 -2.50
N SER A 184 15.79 -0.31 -3.83
CA SER A 184 16.12 -1.56 -4.53
C SER A 184 17.60 -1.89 -4.53
N LYS A 185 18.43 -1.15 -3.82
CA LYS A 185 19.90 -1.19 -3.90
C LYS A 185 20.50 -2.55 -3.58
N SER A 186 20.00 -3.22 -2.56
CA SER A 186 20.62 -4.44 -2.02
C SER A 186 19.98 -5.75 -2.47
N PHE A 187 18.86 -5.72 -3.20
CA PHE A 187 18.07 -6.92 -3.52
C PHE A 187 18.89 -8.00 -4.26
N SER A 188 19.62 -7.63 -5.33
CA SER A 188 20.43 -8.59 -6.10
C SER A 188 21.43 -9.36 -5.21
N LYS A 189 21.97 -8.72 -4.18
CA LYS A 189 22.83 -9.37 -3.19
C LYS A 189 22.05 -10.18 -2.17
N ALA A 190 20.93 -9.65 -1.71
CA ALA A 190 20.08 -10.29 -0.71
C ALA A 190 19.45 -11.61 -1.19
N VAL A 191 19.28 -11.77 -2.51
CA VAL A 191 18.70 -13.00 -3.08
C VAL A 191 19.73 -13.94 -3.70
N ALA A 192 21.03 -13.63 -3.60
CA ALA A 192 22.09 -14.33 -4.35
C ALA A 192 22.26 -15.80 -3.97
N THR A 193 21.99 -16.19 -2.73
CA THR A 193 22.10 -17.58 -2.27
C THR A 193 20.84 -18.04 -1.55
N PRO A 194 20.60 -19.36 -1.41
CA PRO A 194 19.45 -19.86 -0.66
C PRO A 194 19.40 -19.35 0.78
N GLU A 195 20.56 -19.28 1.45
CA GLU A 195 20.65 -18.82 2.85
C GLU A 195 20.26 -17.35 2.99
N LEU A 196 20.71 -16.49 2.04
CA LEU A 196 20.37 -15.07 2.03
C LEU A 196 18.88 -14.87 1.72
N ARG A 197 18.32 -15.62 0.75
CA ARG A 197 16.87 -15.56 0.47
C ARG A 197 16.03 -15.93 1.68
N SER A 198 16.42 -17.00 2.40
CA SER A 198 15.72 -17.43 3.59
C SER A 198 15.82 -16.39 4.71
N ALA A 199 17.01 -15.81 4.92
CA ALA A 199 17.21 -14.75 5.93
C ALA A 199 16.45 -13.45 5.58
N LEU A 200 16.40 -13.07 4.30
CA LEU A 200 15.61 -11.93 3.86
C LEU A 200 14.12 -12.15 4.14
N ALA A 201 13.56 -13.28 3.70
CA ALA A 201 12.16 -13.61 3.93
C ALA A 201 11.82 -13.64 5.44
N GLU A 202 12.64 -14.34 6.26
CA GLU A 202 12.44 -14.44 7.70
C GLU A 202 12.46 -13.06 8.38
N SER A 203 13.44 -12.21 8.04
CA SER A 203 13.57 -10.88 8.64
C SER A 203 12.42 -9.95 8.27
N CYS A 204 11.95 -9.99 7.02
CA CYS A 204 10.79 -9.19 6.61
C CYS A 204 9.52 -9.65 7.33
N ILE A 205 9.29 -10.96 7.43
CA ILE A 205 8.17 -11.54 8.16
C ILE A 205 8.24 -11.18 9.65
N ASP A 206 9.41 -11.28 10.25
CA ASP A 206 9.60 -10.93 11.66
C ASP A 206 9.29 -9.46 11.93
N LEU A 207 9.80 -8.58 11.06
CA LEU A 207 9.65 -7.13 11.20
C LEU A 207 8.19 -6.67 10.98
N TYR A 208 7.56 -7.08 9.88
CA TYR A 208 6.28 -6.52 9.43
C TYR A 208 5.08 -7.39 9.81
N ILE A 209 5.16 -8.71 9.67
CA ILE A 209 4.03 -9.60 9.97
C ILE A 209 3.96 -9.90 11.48
N ARG A 210 5.07 -10.33 12.09
CA ARG A 210 5.13 -10.52 13.55
C ARG A 210 5.22 -9.20 14.31
N GLY A 211 5.55 -8.10 13.61
CA GLY A 211 5.55 -6.75 14.16
C GLY A 211 6.65 -6.48 15.18
N ASN A 212 7.79 -7.17 15.09
CA ASN A 212 8.93 -7.01 15.97
C ASN A 212 9.77 -5.80 15.58
N LEU A 213 9.33 -4.62 15.99
CA LEU A 213 9.98 -3.35 15.64
C LEU A 213 11.21 -3.08 16.49
N PRO A 214 12.26 -2.42 15.94
CA PRO A 214 13.39 -1.94 16.72
C PRO A 214 12.95 -0.93 17.80
N ALA A 215 13.72 -0.81 18.86
CA ALA A 215 13.46 0.17 19.91
C ALA A 215 14.04 1.53 19.53
N ILE A 216 13.20 2.44 19.05
CA ILE A 216 13.59 3.81 18.63
C ILE A 216 12.67 4.82 19.30
N GLY A 217 13.21 5.92 19.81
CA GLY A 217 12.41 7.00 20.40
C GLY A 217 11.52 6.59 21.60
N GLY A 218 11.81 5.49 22.25
CA GLY A 218 11.00 4.90 23.35
C GLY A 218 9.80 4.07 22.88
N ARG A 219 9.69 3.81 21.60
CA ARG A 219 8.65 3.01 20.94
C ARG A 219 9.22 1.72 20.36
N GLY A 220 8.38 0.91 19.73
CA GLY A 220 8.76 -0.38 19.17
C GLY A 220 8.80 -1.50 20.22
N GLY A 221 9.45 -2.59 19.88
CA GLY A 221 9.56 -3.82 20.65
C GLY A 221 8.79 -4.98 20.02
N ALA A 222 8.90 -6.16 20.66
CA ALA A 222 8.28 -7.38 20.16
C ALA A 222 6.75 -7.23 20.02
N GLY A 223 6.23 -7.61 18.85
CA GLY A 223 4.81 -7.60 18.53
C GLY A 223 4.17 -6.21 18.48
N ALA A 224 4.95 -5.13 18.49
CA ALA A 224 4.40 -3.76 18.55
C ALA A 224 3.53 -3.43 17.33
N ALA A 225 3.84 -3.98 16.15
CA ALA A 225 3.10 -3.78 14.91
C ALA A 225 2.38 -5.05 14.41
N ALA A 226 2.21 -6.07 15.25
CA ALA A 226 1.50 -7.28 14.85
C ALA A 226 0.07 -6.96 14.38
N GLY A 227 -0.35 -7.54 13.24
CA GLY A 227 -1.67 -7.34 12.65
C GLY A 227 -1.86 -6.01 11.91
N VAL A 228 -0.80 -5.23 11.70
CA VAL A 228 -0.84 -4.03 10.85
C VAL A 228 -0.85 -4.40 9.37
N PHE A 229 0.05 -5.30 8.98
CA PHE A 229 0.24 -5.68 7.58
C PHE A 229 -0.38 -7.05 7.28
N ASP A 230 -0.96 -7.17 6.09
CA ASP A 230 -1.61 -8.38 5.55
C ASP A 230 -0.74 -9.08 4.50
N GLY A 231 0.46 -8.57 4.22
CA GLY A 231 1.35 -9.16 3.23
C GLY A 231 2.45 -8.23 2.76
N PHE A 232 3.01 -8.60 1.62
CA PHE A 232 4.10 -7.89 0.97
C PHE A 232 3.74 -7.51 -0.46
N ASP A 233 4.21 -6.36 -0.89
CA ASP A 233 4.30 -5.96 -2.28
C ASP A 233 5.78 -5.91 -2.67
N LEU A 234 6.17 -6.53 -3.78
CA LEU A 234 7.56 -6.62 -4.20
C LEU A 234 7.85 -5.58 -5.28
N ASP A 235 8.55 -4.54 -4.90
CA ASP A 235 8.88 -3.41 -5.76
C ASP A 235 10.39 -3.34 -6.00
N TRP A 236 10.97 -4.42 -6.54
CA TRP A 236 12.38 -4.45 -6.91
C TRP A 236 12.59 -3.87 -8.31
N GLU A 237 13.23 -2.70 -8.40
CA GLU A 237 13.48 -1.96 -9.63
C GLU A 237 14.97 -2.00 -10.04
N TRP A 238 15.46 -2.87 -10.92
CA TRP A 238 14.78 -4.00 -11.58
C TRP A 238 15.72 -5.21 -11.59
N PRO A 239 15.27 -6.42 -11.28
CA PRO A 239 16.12 -7.59 -11.31
C PRO A 239 16.67 -7.86 -12.72
N GLY A 240 17.97 -8.10 -12.79
CA GLY A 240 18.65 -8.49 -14.03
C GLY A 240 18.79 -7.40 -15.09
N ALA A 241 18.19 -6.22 -14.93
CA ALA A 241 18.22 -5.16 -15.94
C ALA A 241 19.39 -4.18 -15.70
N PRO A 242 20.44 -4.21 -16.52
CA PRO A 242 21.54 -3.27 -16.45
C PRO A 242 21.15 -1.96 -17.15
N ASP A 243 20.38 -1.14 -16.49
CA ASP A 243 19.85 0.12 -17.01
C ASP A 243 20.13 1.29 -16.05
N TRP A 244 19.35 2.39 -16.21
CA TRP A 244 19.48 3.57 -15.38
C TRP A 244 19.26 3.31 -13.86
N ALA A 245 18.66 2.20 -13.44
CA ALA A 245 18.54 1.85 -12.02
C ALA A 245 19.90 1.68 -11.36
N GLN A 246 20.94 1.28 -12.11
CA GLN A 246 22.31 1.24 -11.63
C GLN A 246 22.89 2.66 -11.37
N GLU A 247 22.41 3.68 -12.07
CA GLU A 247 22.85 5.07 -11.86
C GLU A 247 22.41 5.61 -10.50
N VAL A 248 21.31 5.10 -9.95
CA VAL A 248 20.86 5.42 -8.59
C VAL A 248 21.44 4.48 -7.52
N GLY A 249 22.30 3.55 -7.92
CA GLY A 249 23.07 2.68 -7.04
C GLY A 249 22.48 1.29 -6.81
N ASN A 250 21.42 0.91 -7.52
CA ASN A 250 20.84 -0.43 -7.44
C ASN A 250 21.82 -1.47 -7.97
N THR A 251 22.02 -2.56 -7.22
CA THR A 251 22.88 -3.65 -7.66
C THR A 251 22.10 -4.59 -8.59
N VAL A 252 22.77 -5.06 -9.64
CA VAL A 252 22.17 -5.93 -10.66
C VAL A 252 23.14 -7.06 -11.01
N ASP A 253 22.63 -8.29 -11.07
CA ASP A 253 23.30 -9.46 -11.66
C ASP A 253 22.50 -9.93 -12.89
N PRO A 254 22.86 -9.49 -14.10
CA PRO A 254 22.11 -9.82 -15.32
C PRO A 254 22.03 -11.32 -15.64
N VAL A 255 22.86 -12.13 -14.99
CA VAL A 255 22.90 -13.59 -15.22
C VAL A 255 21.99 -14.34 -14.25
N ASN A 256 21.96 -13.91 -12.98
CA ASN A 256 21.36 -14.72 -11.93
C ASN A 256 20.09 -14.11 -11.32
N ASP A 257 19.87 -12.79 -11.41
CA ASP A 257 18.76 -12.12 -10.71
C ASP A 257 17.39 -12.69 -11.07
N LYS A 258 17.12 -12.99 -12.35
CA LYS A 258 15.86 -13.63 -12.77
C LYS A 258 15.55 -14.91 -11.98
N ALA A 259 16.53 -15.83 -11.94
CA ALA A 259 16.35 -17.11 -11.26
C ALA A 259 16.31 -16.95 -9.74
N ASN A 260 17.13 -16.04 -9.21
CA ASN A 260 17.19 -15.74 -7.78
C ASN A 260 15.92 -15.05 -7.29
N PHE A 261 15.34 -14.16 -8.09
CA PHE A 261 14.07 -13.49 -7.78
C PHE A 261 12.92 -14.51 -7.67
N LEU A 262 12.75 -15.35 -8.68
CA LEU A 262 11.74 -16.42 -8.62
C LEU A 262 11.95 -17.33 -7.39
N ALA A 263 13.20 -17.70 -7.11
CA ALA A 263 13.52 -18.52 -5.95
C ALA A 263 13.25 -17.79 -4.62
N PHE A 264 13.42 -16.47 -4.56
CA PHE A 264 13.08 -15.67 -3.40
C PHE A 264 11.55 -15.61 -3.18
N VAL A 265 10.77 -15.38 -4.23
CA VAL A 265 9.30 -15.33 -4.11
C VAL A 265 8.75 -16.68 -3.62
N LYS A 266 9.30 -17.81 -4.11
CA LYS A 266 8.98 -19.14 -3.60
C LYS A 266 9.30 -19.31 -2.12
N GLU A 267 10.48 -18.86 -1.70
CA GLU A 267 10.89 -18.92 -0.29
C GLU A 267 10.00 -18.07 0.60
N LEU A 268 9.70 -16.84 0.17
CA LEU A 268 8.81 -15.93 0.91
C LEU A 268 7.41 -16.54 1.08
N ARG A 269 6.82 -17.07 -0.01
CA ARG A 269 5.51 -17.75 0.06
C ARG A 269 5.56 -18.96 0.99
N ALA A 270 6.61 -19.78 0.92
CA ALA A 270 6.74 -20.94 1.78
C ALA A 270 6.81 -20.57 3.27
N GLN A 271 7.53 -19.50 3.60
CA GLN A 271 7.60 -19.01 4.98
C GLN A 271 6.29 -18.34 5.44
N LEU A 272 5.61 -17.58 4.56
CA LEU A 272 4.29 -17.02 4.87
C LEU A 272 3.27 -18.13 5.13
N ASN A 273 3.20 -19.16 4.31
CA ASN A 273 2.30 -20.31 4.53
C ASN A 273 2.55 -20.99 5.89
N ALA A 274 3.80 -20.99 6.38
CA ALA A 274 4.09 -21.49 7.72
C ALA A 274 3.54 -20.58 8.81
N VAL A 275 3.60 -19.25 8.61
CA VAL A 275 3.02 -18.27 9.55
C VAL A 275 1.49 -18.30 9.50
N GLU A 276 0.88 -18.48 8.33
CA GLU A 276 -0.56 -18.69 8.16
C GLU A 276 -1.06 -19.90 8.96
N ALA A 277 -0.29 -21.00 8.91
CA ALA A 277 -0.60 -22.18 9.71
C ALA A 277 -0.49 -21.94 11.23
N GLU A 278 0.34 -20.98 11.67
CA GLU A 278 0.49 -20.59 13.07
C GLU A 278 -0.62 -19.63 13.54
N THR A 279 -0.98 -18.67 12.71
CA THR A 279 -1.86 -17.54 13.06
C THR A 279 -3.32 -17.77 12.68
N GLY A 280 -3.58 -18.53 11.61
CA GLY A 280 -4.89 -18.67 10.99
C GLY A 280 -5.29 -17.47 10.13
N GLU A 281 -4.36 -16.55 9.87
CA GLU A 281 -4.53 -15.40 8.98
C GLU A 281 -3.91 -15.70 7.63
N ASP A 282 -4.45 -15.14 6.55
CA ASP A 282 -3.92 -15.27 5.18
C ASP A 282 -3.08 -14.03 4.83
N TYR A 283 -1.89 -14.24 4.24
CA TYR A 283 -0.97 -13.16 3.85
C TYR A 283 -0.75 -13.14 2.35
N GLU A 284 -0.86 -11.94 1.76
CA GLU A 284 -0.72 -11.73 0.32
C GLU A 284 0.73 -11.46 -0.10
N ILE A 285 1.05 -11.83 -1.33
CA ILE A 285 2.23 -11.33 -2.04
C ILE A 285 1.76 -10.69 -3.34
N SER A 286 1.92 -9.37 -3.45
CA SER A 286 1.80 -8.68 -4.72
C SER A 286 3.16 -8.22 -5.25
N ALA A 287 3.19 -7.68 -6.46
CA ALA A 287 4.40 -7.11 -7.04
C ALA A 287 4.09 -5.93 -7.97
N PHE A 288 5.00 -4.96 -8.02
CA PHE A 288 5.03 -3.90 -9.03
C PHE A 288 5.78 -4.39 -10.26
N LEU A 289 5.13 -4.33 -11.43
CA LEU A 289 5.64 -4.89 -12.67
C LEU A 289 6.09 -3.79 -13.64
N PRO A 290 7.27 -3.95 -14.29
CA PRO A 290 7.77 -2.96 -15.25
C PRO A 290 6.94 -2.90 -16.54
N ALA A 291 6.87 -1.71 -17.16
CA ALA A 291 6.34 -1.50 -18.49
C ALA A 291 7.37 -1.78 -19.60
N GLY A 292 8.64 -1.59 -19.30
CA GLY A 292 9.73 -1.70 -20.28
C GLY A 292 10.02 -3.15 -20.72
N PRO A 293 10.03 -3.45 -22.03
CA PRO A 293 10.28 -4.82 -22.50
C PRO A 293 11.64 -5.40 -22.03
N THR A 294 12.64 -4.55 -21.86
CA THR A 294 13.97 -4.96 -21.38
C THR A 294 13.89 -5.44 -19.92
N GLN A 295 13.23 -4.69 -19.06
CA GLN A 295 13.05 -4.99 -17.65
C GLN A 295 12.18 -6.24 -17.47
N ILE A 296 11.10 -6.35 -18.25
CA ILE A 296 10.24 -7.55 -18.26
C ILE A 296 11.06 -8.80 -18.55
N ALA A 297 11.85 -8.78 -19.63
CA ALA A 297 12.63 -9.94 -20.05
C ALA A 297 13.78 -10.26 -19.07
N ALA A 298 14.49 -9.24 -18.58
CA ALA A 298 15.63 -9.40 -17.70
C ALA A 298 15.24 -9.97 -16.34
N GLY A 299 14.18 -9.47 -15.74
CA GLY A 299 13.67 -9.94 -14.45
C GLY A 299 12.81 -11.21 -14.53
N GLY A 300 12.33 -11.56 -15.73
CA GLY A 300 11.38 -12.66 -15.91
C GLY A 300 10.00 -12.35 -15.33
N TRP A 301 9.61 -11.08 -15.32
CA TRP A 301 8.37 -10.61 -14.74
C TRP A 301 7.11 -11.19 -15.39
N ASN A 302 7.20 -11.63 -16.64
CA ASN A 302 6.13 -12.32 -17.36
C ASN A 302 6.27 -13.86 -17.39
N ASP A 303 6.98 -14.45 -16.43
CA ASP A 303 7.08 -15.88 -16.27
C ASP A 303 5.82 -16.41 -15.53
N PRO A 304 5.01 -17.29 -16.14
CA PRO A 304 3.83 -17.85 -15.47
C PRO A 304 4.13 -18.54 -14.14
N GLU A 305 5.32 -19.13 -13.97
CA GLU A 305 5.72 -19.77 -12.72
C GLU A 305 5.81 -18.76 -11.57
N LEU A 306 6.15 -17.49 -11.84
CA LEU A 306 6.17 -16.44 -10.82
C LEU A 306 4.76 -16.21 -10.26
N PHE A 307 3.74 -16.24 -11.12
CA PHE A 307 2.34 -16.00 -10.77
C PHE A 307 1.65 -17.19 -10.05
N GLU A 308 2.33 -18.34 -9.91
CA GLU A 308 1.90 -19.39 -8.99
C GLU A 308 2.12 -19.01 -7.51
N TYR A 309 2.95 -18.00 -7.25
CA TYR A 309 3.33 -17.57 -5.90
C TYR A 309 2.89 -16.13 -5.57
N LEU A 310 2.48 -15.36 -6.57
CA LEU A 310 1.87 -14.04 -6.41
C LEU A 310 0.35 -14.16 -6.37
N ASP A 311 -0.30 -13.41 -5.49
CA ASP A 311 -1.76 -13.30 -5.48
C ASP A 311 -2.23 -12.38 -6.60
N PHE A 312 -1.52 -11.28 -6.83
CA PHE A 312 -1.74 -10.36 -7.95
C PHE A 312 -0.51 -9.52 -8.22
N ALA A 313 -0.58 -8.68 -9.26
CA ALA A 313 0.50 -7.74 -9.56
C ALA A 313 -0.04 -6.44 -10.17
N ASN A 314 0.69 -5.34 -9.96
CA ASN A 314 0.37 -3.98 -10.34
C ASN A 314 1.26 -3.57 -11.52
N LEU A 315 0.67 -3.39 -12.71
CA LEU A 315 1.41 -3.03 -13.92
C LEU A 315 1.77 -1.55 -13.91
N GLN A 316 3.02 -1.20 -14.17
CA GLN A 316 3.41 0.18 -14.40
C GLN A 316 2.61 0.77 -15.57
N GLY A 317 1.67 1.65 -15.27
CA GLY A 317 0.82 2.30 -16.27
C GLY A 317 1.15 3.79 -16.47
N TYR A 318 2.32 4.21 -16.01
CA TYR A 318 2.82 5.58 -16.00
C TYR A 318 4.33 5.59 -16.22
N ASP A 319 4.92 6.78 -16.35
CA ASP A 319 6.33 6.98 -16.64
C ASP A 319 6.80 6.25 -17.92
N LEU A 320 5.87 6.06 -18.88
CA LEU A 320 6.22 5.59 -20.22
C LEU A 320 6.99 6.66 -20.98
N TRP A 321 6.76 7.92 -20.67
CA TRP A 321 7.46 9.10 -21.14
C TRP A 321 7.45 10.16 -20.05
N GLY A 322 8.50 10.97 -19.94
CA GLY A 322 8.56 11.91 -18.83
C GLY A 322 9.56 13.04 -18.99
N SER A 323 9.58 13.87 -17.96
CA SER A 323 10.37 15.11 -17.88
C SER A 323 11.90 14.93 -17.96
N TRP A 324 12.41 13.75 -18.01
CA TRP A 324 13.81 13.41 -18.34
C TRP A 324 14.13 13.54 -19.83
N THR A 325 13.12 13.75 -20.68
CA THR A 325 13.28 14.01 -22.12
C THR A 325 13.12 15.49 -22.43
N ALA A 326 13.71 15.93 -23.55
CA ALA A 326 13.52 17.28 -24.06
C ALA A 326 12.22 17.44 -24.85
N GLU A 327 11.58 16.36 -25.25
CA GLU A 327 10.32 16.36 -25.98
C GLU A 327 9.16 16.13 -25.02
N THR A 328 8.06 16.88 -25.22
CA THR A 328 6.78 16.62 -24.57
C THR A 328 6.22 15.26 -25.01
N GLY A 329 5.37 14.65 -24.21
CA GLY A 329 4.75 13.37 -24.58
C GLY A 329 3.79 12.86 -23.51
N HIS A 330 3.28 11.67 -23.71
CA HIS A 330 2.31 11.06 -22.80
C HIS A 330 3.00 10.10 -21.82
N GLN A 331 2.79 10.33 -20.53
CA GLN A 331 3.34 9.45 -19.51
C GLN A 331 2.61 8.10 -19.38
N GLY A 332 1.38 7.99 -19.87
CA GLY A 332 0.56 6.79 -19.68
C GLY A 332 -0.52 6.65 -20.76
N ASN A 333 -0.14 6.75 -22.04
CA ASN A 333 -1.04 6.55 -23.17
C ASN A 333 -1.50 5.09 -23.27
N VAL A 334 -2.79 4.89 -23.59
CA VAL A 334 -3.37 3.55 -23.76
C VAL A 334 -2.80 2.85 -25.00
N TYR A 335 -2.72 3.55 -26.12
CA TYR A 335 -2.24 3.00 -27.39
C TYR A 335 -0.94 3.66 -27.81
N GLY A 336 0.04 2.83 -28.16
CA GLY A 336 1.32 3.30 -28.64
C GLY A 336 1.28 3.82 -30.08
N ASP A 337 2.03 4.89 -30.36
CA ASP A 337 2.30 5.36 -31.72
C ASP A 337 3.72 4.92 -32.13
N PRO A 338 3.87 4.11 -33.19
CA PRO A 338 5.18 3.67 -33.65
C PRO A 338 6.17 4.80 -34.01
N ALA A 339 5.69 6.00 -34.26
CA ALA A 339 6.52 7.17 -34.51
C ALA A 339 7.18 7.73 -33.23
N TYR A 340 6.64 7.42 -32.06
CA TYR A 340 7.06 7.94 -30.77
C TYR A 340 7.23 6.82 -29.75
N ASN A 341 8.19 6.99 -28.84
CA ASN A 341 8.44 6.06 -27.74
C ASN A 341 8.40 4.57 -28.16
N TRP A 342 8.95 4.26 -29.33
CA TRP A 342 8.99 2.88 -29.90
C TRP A 342 7.62 2.19 -29.98
N GLY A 343 6.53 2.96 -29.99
CA GLY A 343 5.18 2.42 -29.96
C GLY A 343 4.75 1.88 -28.59
N LEU A 344 5.38 2.30 -27.50
CA LEU A 344 5.00 1.85 -26.16
C LEU A 344 3.70 2.52 -25.74
N GLY A 345 2.74 1.71 -25.31
CA GLY A 345 1.48 2.09 -24.72
C GLY A 345 0.99 0.97 -23.80
N LEU A 346 -0.02 1.24 -23.00
CA LEU A 346 -0.56 0.28 -22.03
C LEU A 346 -1.06 -1.00 -22.69
N ASP A 347 -1.55 -0.93 -23.93
CA ASP A 347 -1.97 -2.09 -24.72
C ASP A 347 -0.82 -3.05 -25.01
N ALA A 348 0.37 -2.53 -25.32
CA ALA A 348 1.58 -3.32 -25.50
C ALA A 348 2.12 -3.88 -24.17
N VAL A 349 2.06 -3.09 -23.10
CA VAL A 349 2.45 -3.52 -21.76
C VAL A 349 1.60 -4.71 -21.32
N VAL A 350 0.28 -4.57 -21.29
CA VAL A 350 -0.65 -5.65 -20.92
C VAL A 350 -0.45 -6.90 -21.82
N ALA A 351 -0.31 -6.68 -23.14
CA ALA A 351 -0.08 -7.78 -24.07
C ALA A 351 1.22 -8.56 -23.78
N SER A 352 2.26 -7.90 -23.24
CA SER A 352 3.53 -8.56 -22.89
C SER A 352 3.39 -9.60 -21.78
N TYR A 353 2.44 -9.42 -20.90
CA TYR A 353 2.13 -10.35 -19.81
C TYR A 353 1.09 -11.39 -20.23
N VAL A 354 -0.05 -10.95 -20.75
CA VAL A 354 -1.16 -11.84 -21.15
C VAL A 354 -0.73 -12.83 -22.23
N ASN A 355 0.04 -12.39 -23.23
CA ASN A 355 0.55 -13.28 -24.29
C ASN A 355 1.60 -14.29 -23.78
N ALA A 356 2.23 -14.02 -22.65
CA ALA A 356 3.12 -14.96 -21.98
C ALA A 356 2.37 -16.04 -21.19
N GLY A 357 1.07 -15.88 -21.00
CA GLY A 357 0.20 -16.83 -20.32
C GLY A 357 -0.22 -16.43 -18.91
N ILE A 358 0.06 -15.19 -18.51
CA ILE A 358 -0.43 -14.67 -17.22
C ILE A 358 -1.94 -14.44 -17.29
N ASP A 359 -2.67 -14.88 -16.26
CA ASP A 359 -4.09 -14.63 -16.13
C ASP A 359 -4.35 -13.12 -15.96
N PRO A 360 -5.11 -12.47 -16.84
CA PRO A 360 -5.47 -11.07 -16.69
C PRO A 360 -6.10 -10.73 -15.33
N ALA A 361 -6.82 -11.66 -14.71
CA ALA A 361 -7.41 -11.49 -13.38
C ALA A 361 -6.36 -11.23 -12.27
N GLN A 362 -5.12 -11.64 -12.48
CA GLN A 362 -4.01 -11.37 -11.53
C GLN A 362 -3.31 -10.03 -11.78
N LEU A 363 -3.70 -9.27 -12.80
CA LEU A 363 -3.05 -8.01 -13.19
C LEU A 363 -3.97 -6.81 -12.89
N ASN A 364 -3.42 -5.78 -12.26
CA ASN A 364 -4.06 -4.47 -12.13
C ASN A 364 -3.35 -3.46 -13.06
N LEU A 365 -4.08 -2.46 -13.53
CA LEU A 365 -3.53 -1.40 -14.39
C LEU A 365 -3.12 -0.20 -13.55
N GLY A 366 -1.85 0.20 -13.61
CA GLY A 366 -1.32 1.37 -12.92
C GLY A 366 -1.80 2.69 -13.52
N LEU A 367 -2.17 3.61 -12.64
CA LEU A 367 -2.66 4.94 -12.95
C LEU A 367 -1.84 5.98 -12.17
N ALA A 368 -1.57 7.13 -12.77
CA ALA A 368 -0.76 8.17 -12.15
C ALA A 368 -1.63 9.18 -11.40
N ALA A 369 -1.37 9.37 -10.12
CA ALA A 369 -1.93 10.50 -9.36
C ALA A 369 -0.98 11.72 -9.36
N TYR A 370 -0.25 11.93 -10.44
CA TYR A 370 0.71 13.03 -10.62
C TYR A 370 0.90 13.34 -12.11
N GLY A 371 1.58 14.46 -12.39
CA GLY A 371 1.89 14.87 -13.77
C GLY A 371 3.37 15.02 -14.04
N GLN A 372 3.73 14.63 -15.26
CA GLN A 372 5.00 14.95 -15.90
C GLN A 372 4.88 16.25 -16.66
N GLY A 373 5.83 17.16 -16.50
CA GLY A 373 5.73 18.52 -17.05
C GLY A 373 6.95 18.98 -17.82
N TRP A 374 6.74 19.90 -18.78
CA TRP A 374 7.79 20.55 -19.58
C TRP A 374 7.56 22.06 -19.67
N THR A 375 8.65 22.82 -19.67
CA THR A 375 8.64 24.28 -19.80
C THR A 375 8.96 24.73 -21.22
N ASP A 376 8.60 25.97 -21.59
CA ASP A 376 8.75 26.51 -22.94
C ASP A 376 8.28 25.54 -24.03
N ALA A 377 7.16 24.89 -23.75
CA ALA A 377 6.55 23.90 -24.62
C ALA A 377 5.51 24.54 -25.58
N GLU A 378 5.23 23.85 -26.68
CA GLU A 378 4.07 24.11 -27.50
C GLU A 378 2.83 23.37 -26.95
N PRO A 379 1.60 23.83 -27.28
CA PRO A 379 0.35 23.23 -26.81
C PRO A 379 0.01 21.93 -27.58
N GLN A 380 0.94 21.00 -27.61
CA GLN A 380 0.77 19.68 -28.24
C GLN A 380 1.86 18.72 -27.76
N PRO A 381 1.59 17.40 -27.70
CA PRO A 381 2.60 16.41 -27.41
C PRO A 381 3.62 16.27 -28.56
N TRP A 382 4.74 15.60 -28.26
CA TRP A 382 5.78 15.21 -29.22
C TRP A 382 6.47 16.39 -29.89
N THR A 383 6.66 17.47 -29.12
CA THR A 383 7.40 18.66 -29.55
C THR A 383 8.56 18.96 -28.60
N LEU A 384 9.60 19.59 -29.18
CA LEU A 384 10.73 20.04 -28.35
C LEU A 384 10.26 21.14 -27.39
N SER A 385 10.79 21.08 -26.18
CA SER A 385 10.53 22.00 -25.08
C SER A 385 11.82 22.65 -24.57
N GLY A 386 11.72 23.57 -23.62
CA GLY A 386 12.85 24.14 -22.89
C GLY A 386 13.47 23.17 -21.85
N GLY A 387 12.80 22.05 -21.57
CA GLY A 387 13.23 21.02 -20.64
C GLY A 387 12.15 20.54 -19.68
N GLY A 388 12.42 19.46 -18.99
CA GLY A 388 11.50 18.87 -18.02
C GLY A 388 11.37 19.68 -16.72
N LEU A 389 10.21 19.59 -16.13
CA LEU A 389 9.87 20.14 -14.83
C LEU A 389 9.84 19.03 -13.78
N THR A 390 9.94 19.41 -12.51
CA THR A 390 9.67 18.49 -11.41
C THR A 390 8.22 18.02 -11.46
N GLN A 391 8.00 16.73 -11.25
CA GLN A 391 6.68 16.14 -11.10
C GLN A 391 5.87 16.88 -10.04
N ILE A 392 4.55 17.02 -10.28
CA ILE A 392 3.62 17.62 -9.33
C ILE A 392 2.45 16.68 -9.06
N THR A 393 1.88 16.78 -7.87
CA THR A 393 0.74 15.97 -7.44
C THR A 393 -0.53 16.29 -8.22
N TRP A 394 -1.49 15.35 -8.22
CA TRP A 394 -2.82 15.60 -8.77
C TRP A 394 -3.48 16.84 -8.13
N ASP A 395 -3.39 16.99 -6.80
CA ASP A 395 -3.91 18.18 -6.12
C ASP A 395 -3.31 19.49 -6.62
N GLN A 396 -2.01 19.48 -6.94
CA GLN A 396 -1.33 20.65 -7.53
C GLN A 396 -1.73 20.89 -8.98
N LEU A 397 -1.99 19.83 -9.77
CA LEU A 397 -2.50 19.95 -11.14
C LEU A 397 -3.89 20.57 -11.17
N LYS A 398 -4.81 20.07 -10.32
CA LYS A 398 -6.17 20.65 -10.18
C LYS A 398 -6.18 22.14 -9.84
N ALA A 399 -5.17 22.58 -9.11
CA ALA A 399 -5.06 23.99 -8.71
C ALA A 399 -4.54 24.92 -9.81
N ARG A 400 -4.13 24.37 -10.98
CA ARG A 400 -3.63 25.14 -12.11
C ARG A 400 -4.75 25.50 -13.08
N ASP A 401 -4.55 26.60 -13.79
CA ASP A 401 -5.42 27.01 -14.92
C ASP A 401 -4.90 26.35 -16.21
N LEU A 402 -5.28 25.09 -16.43
CA LEU A 402 -4.84 24.30 -17.58
C LEU A 402 -5.95 24.20 -18.63
N GLU A 403 -5.59 24.39 -19.90
CA GLU A 403 -6.41 23.93 -21.03
C GLU A 403 -6.24 22.40 -21.13
N ILE A 404 -7.25 21.64 -20.67
CA ILE A 404 -7.22 20.16 -20.61
C ILE A 404 -7.68 19.58 -21.94
N HIS A 405 -6.96 18.59 -22.43
CA HIS A 405 -7.23 17.85 -23.66
C HIS A 405 -7.28 16.34 -23.39
N HIS A 406 -8.39 15.73 -23.78
CA HIS A 406 -8.55 14.28 -23.81
C HIS A 406 -8.37 13.80 -25.24
N GLU A 407 -7.34 13.01 -25.48
CA GLU A 407 -7.06 12.47 -26.79
C GLU A 407 -7.78 11.15 -27.03
N TYR A 408 -8.30 11.00 -28.23
CA TYR A 408 -8.95 9.78 -28.70
C TYR A 408 -8.31 9.32 -30.01
N THR A 409 -8.21 8.02 -30.20
CA THR A 409 -7.80 7.41 -31.46
C THR A 409 -8.82 7.73 -32.56
N ALA A 410 -8.46 7.53 -33.85
CA ALA A 410 -9.32 7.80 -34.98
C ALA A 410 -10.64 7.01 -34.95
N ASP A 411 -10.69 5.88 -34.27
CA ASP A 411 -11.89 5.06 -34.05
C ASP A 411 -12.61 5.38 -32.71
N GLY A 412 -12.23 6.49 -32.05
CA GLY A 412 -12.95 7.05 -30.92
C GLY A 412 -12.62 6.42 -29.55
N ARG A 413 -11.54 5.64 -29.43
CA ARG A 413 -11.09 5.09 -28.14
C ARG A 413 -10.22 6.11 -27.42
N PHE A 414 -10.40 6.26 -26.13
CA PHE A 414 -9.55 7.11 -25.27
C PHE A 414 -8.09 6.69 -25.35
N ASN A 415 -7.18 7.66 -25.37
CA ASN A 415 -5.74 7.42 -25.44
C ASN A 415 -4.97 8.05 -24.28
N ALA A 416 -5.08 9.36 -24.07
CA ALA A 416 -4.31 10.07 -23.06
C ALA A 416 -4.99 11.38 -22.66
N THR A 417 -4.58 11.92 -21.50
CA THR A 417 -4.90 13.29 -21.07
C THR A 417 -3.62 14.11 -20.94
N TRP A 418 -3.71 15.35 -21.39
CA TRP A 418 -2.71 16.37 -21.15
C TRP A 418 -3.33 17.75 -20.94
N GLY A 419 -2.58 18.66 -20.34
CA GLY A 419 -2.99 20.03 -20.11
C GLY A 419 -1.92 21.02 -20.48
N TYR A 420 -2.33 22.23 -20.87
CA TYR A 420 -1.42 23.30 -21.22
C TYR A 420 -1.69 24.55 -20.38
N ASP A 421 -0.66 25.03 -19.69
CA ASP A 421 -0.65 26.33 -19.03
C ASP A 421 -0.18 27.39 -20.03
N VAL A 422 -1.13 28.16 -20.57
CA VAL A 422 -0.88 29.17 -21.58
C VAL A 422 0.02 30.29 -21.05
N ALA A 423 -0.16 30.67 -19.79
CA ALA A 423 0.59 31.77 -19.20
C ALA A 423 2.04 31.40 -18.91
N ALA A 424 2.25 30.19 -18.41
CA ALA A 424 3.58 29.66 -18.09
C ALA A 424 4.26 28.94 -19.28
N ARG A 425 3.55 28.71 -20.39
CA ARG A 425 4.01 27.90 -21.53
C ARG A 425 4.49 26.52 -21.08
N GLN A 426 3.67 25.83 -20.27
CA GLN A 426 3.98 24.52 -19.73
C GLN A 426 3.01 23.46 -20.27
N PHE A 427 3.56 22.36 -20.75
CA PHE A 427 2.82 21.16 -21.11
C PHE A 427 2.88 20.16 -19.93
N TRP A 428 1.74 19.54 -19.60
CA TRP A 428 1.62 18.56 -18.54
C TRP A 428 0.89 17.31 -19.04
N SER A 429 1.47 16.13 -18.85
CA SER A 429 0.81 14.84 -19.08
C SER A 429 0.44 14.21 -17.74
N PHE A 430 -0.81 13.79 -17.58
CA PHE A 430 -1.37 13.28 -16.32
C PHE A 430 -2.63 12.45 -16.56
N ASP A 431 -3.13 11.82 -15.50
CA ASP A 431 -4.46 11.22 -15.46
C ASP A 431 -5.38 12.08 -14.59
N ASP A 432 -6.48 12.55 -15.15
CA ASP A 432 -7.60 13.16 -14.44
C ASP A 432 -8.74 12.15 -14.23
N GLU A 433 -9.85 12.57 -13.65
CA GLU A 433 -11.00 11.70 -13.38
C GLU A 433 -11.55 11.04 -14.65
N VAL A 434 -11.48 11.75 -15.79
CA VAL A 434 -11.91 11.21 -17.11
C VAL A 434 -10.94 10.14 -17.58
N ALA A 435 -9.62 10.41 -17.52
CA ALA A 435 -8.60 9.43 -17.88
C ALA A 435 -8.70 8.17 -17.02
N VAL A 436 -8.85 8.34 -15.69
CA VAL A 436 -9.00 7.24 -14.75
C VAL A 436 -10.23 6.41 -15.07
N ALA A 437 -11.38 7.04 -15.32
CA ALA A 437 -12.60 6.32 -15.67
C ALA A 437 -12.46 5.54 -17.00
N GLU A 438 -11.92 6.17 -18.05
CA GLU A 438 -11.72 5.55 -19.37
C GLU A 438 -10.69 4.41 -19.32
N LYS A 439 -9.58 4.59 -18.60
CA LYS A 439 -8.56 3.55 -18.40
C LYS A 439 -9.09 2.39 -17.54
N SER A 440 -9.89 2.66 -16.52
CA SER A 440 -10.56 1.62 -15.72
C SER A 440 -11.53 0.80 -16.57
N ALA A 441 -12.34 1.45 -17.40
CA ALA A 441 -13.22 0.76 -18.36
C ALA A 441 -12.42 -0.05 -19.38
N TRP A 442 -11.28 0.47 -19.83
CA TRP A 442 -10.38 -0.25 -20.72
C TRP A 442 -9.78 -1.48 -20.03
N ALA A 443 -9.31 -1.37 -18.79
CA ALA A 443 -8.79 -2.48 -17.98
C ALA A 443 -9.83 -3.61 -17.84
N ILE A 444 -11.10 -3.26 -17.53
CA ILE A 444 -12.23 -4.18 -17.51
C ILE A 444 -12.38 -4.88 -18.86
N SER A 445 -12.30 -4.15 -19.97
CA SER A 445 -12.42 -4.70 -21.33
C SER A 445 -11.33 -5.71 -21.69
N LYS A 446 -10.20 -5.66 -20.97
CA LYS A 446 -9.06 -6.60 -21.10
C LYS A 446 -9.15 -7.77 -20.14
N GLY A 447 -10.14 -7.81 -19.27
CA GLY A 447 -10.31 -8.84 -18.24
C GLY A 447 -9.33 -8.69 -17.07
N LEU A 448 -8.74 -7.51 -16.87
CA LEU A 448 -7.82 -7.29 -15.76
C LEU A 448 -8.54 -7.36 -14.41
N GLY A 449 -7.79 -7.73 -13.36
CA GLY A 449 -8.29 -7.87 -11.99
C GLY A 449 -8.62 -6.53 -11.31
N GLY A 450 -8.18 -5.40 -11.88
CA GLY A 450 -8.46 -4.09 -11.32
C GLY A 450 -7.51 -2.99 -11.80
N VAL A 451 -7.35 -1.98 -10.94
CA VAL A 451 -6.44 -0.84 -11.16
C VAL A 451 -5.62 -0.56 -9.91
N ASP A 452 -4.49 0.15 -10.09
CA ASP A 452 -3.67 0.64 -8.99
C ASP A 452 -3.23 2.10 -9.22
N PHE A 453 -2.81 2.79 -8.15
CA PHE A 453 -2.43 4.20 -8.17
C PHE A 453 -1.06 4.43 -7.56
N TRP A 454 -0.13 5.03 -8.30
CA TRP A 454 1.03 5.72 -7.78
C TRP A 454 0.78 7.22 -7.77
N GLU A 455 0.66 7.93 -6.62
CA GLU A 455 0.32 7.37 -5.33
C GLU A 455 -0.86 8.13 -4.73
N VAL A 456 -1.65 7.48 -3.92
CA VAL A 456 -2.89 8.08 -3.39
C VAL A 456 -2.64 9.29 -2.49
N GLY A 457 -1.43 9.43 -1.92
CA GLY A 457 -1.03 10.62 -1.17
C GLY A 457 -0.99 11.91 -2.00
N ASN A 458 -1.04 11.80 -3.32
CA ASN A 458 -1.12 12.92 -4.27
C ASN A 458 -2.55 13.37 -4.60
N ASP A 459 -3.57 12.59 -4.18
CA ASP A 459 -5.00 12.79 -4.39
C ASP A 459 -5.72 12.82 -3.03
N VAL A 460 -5.51 13.90 -2.27
CA VAL A 460 -6.01 14.01 -0.88
C VAL A 460 -7.54 14.03 -0.81
N ALA A 461 -8.21 14.48 -1.86
CA ALA A 461 -9.66 14.49 -1.95
C ALA A 461 -10.25 13.12 -2.37
N GLY A 462 -9.41 12.19 -2.85
CA GLY A 462 -9.84 10.86 -3.29
C GLY A 462 -10.62 10.85 -4.60
N ASP A 463 -10.47 11.89 -5.43
CA ASP A 463 -11.24 12.06 -6.67
C ASP A 463 -10.91 10.94 -7.67
N LEU A 464 -9.62 10.60 -7.84
CA LEU A 464 -9.17 9.58 -8.78
C LEU A 464 -9.60 8.18 -8.32
N SER A 465 -9.41 7.87 -7.03
CA SER A 465 -9.84 6.58 -6.49
C SER A 465 -11.38 6.41 -6.50
N ALA A 466 -12.13 7.50 -6.40
CA ALA A 466 -13.58 7.49 -6.54
C ALA A 466 -13.99 7.26 -8.00
N ALA A 467 -13.33 7.92 -8.96
CA ALA A 467 -13.62 7.76 -10.40
C ALA A 467 -13.43 6.31 -10.86
N SER A 468 -12.32 5.66 -10.47
CA SER A 468 -12.11 4.23 -10.76
C SER A 468 -13.18 3.35 -10.10
N ALA A 469 -13.44 3.55 -8.80
CA ALA A 469 -14.40 2.75 -8.05
C ALA A 469 -15.83 2.86 -8.60
N GLU A 470 -16.23 4.03 -9.12
CA GLU A 470 -17.53 4.22 -9.77
C GLU A 470 -17.66 3.32 -11.00
N VAL A 471 -16.64 3.29 -11.86
CA VAL A 471 -16.60 2.44 -13.06
C VAL A 471 -16.61 0.97 -12.69
N LEU A 472 -15.79 0.55 -11.71
CA LEU A 472 -15.73 -0.85 -11.26
C LEU A 472 -17.07 -1.32 -10.68
N ARG A 473 -17.77 -0.47 -9.88
CA ARG A 473 -19.10 -0.79 -9.33
C ARG A 473 -20.18 -0.91 -10.40
N ALA A 474 -20.10 -0.10 -11.45
CA ALA A 474 -21.09 -0.07 -12.54
C ALA A 474 -20.91 -1.21 -13.55
N ALA A 475 -19.76 -1.84 -13.58
CA ALA A 475 -19.44 -2.93 -14.50
C ALA A 475 -20.19 -4.24 -14.16
N ALA A 476 -20.11 -5.22 -15.06
CA ALA A 476 -20.41 -6.61 -14.70
C ALA A 476 -19.40 -7.07 -13.62
N PRO A 477 -19.77 -8.06 -12.76
CA PRO A 477 -18.83 -8.59 -11.77
C PRO A 477 -17.48 -8.98 -12.40
N GLY A 478 -16.42 -8.60 -11.74
CA GLY A 478 -15.04 -8.77 -12.21
C GLY A 478 -14.56 -10.22 -12.18
N PRO A 479 -13.34 -10.46 -12.65
CA PRO A 479 -12.79 -11.79 -12.79
C PRO A 479 -12.06 -12.32 -11.53
N VAL A 480 -11.93 -11.51 -10.48
CA VAL A 480 -11.17 -11.90 -9.28
C VAL A 480 -11.89 -13.03 -8.56
N ALA A 481 -11.25 -14.18 -8.48
CA ALA A 481 -11.80 -15.37 -7.82
C ALA A 481 -11.86 -15.20 -6.30
N GLY A 482 -12.83 -15.81 -5.64
CA GLY A 482 -13.00 -15.74 -4.19
C GLY A 482 -13.31 -14.34 -3.66
N ALA A 483 -13.78 -13.44 -4.52
CA ALA A 483 -13.96 -12.03 -4.18
C ALA A 483 -15.06 -11.81 -3.14
N GLU A 484 -14.74 -11.10 -2.08
CA GLU A 484 -15.69 -10.52 -1.13
C GLU A 484 -15.87 -9.02 -1.42
N GLY A 485 -17.12 -8.56 -1.36
CA GLY A 485 -17.40 -7.14 -1.56
C GLY A 485 -16.84 -6.30 -0.41
N LEU A 486 -16.17 -5.20 -0.74
CA LEU A 486 -15.73 -4.21 0.23
C LEU A 486 -16.94 -3.77 1.08
N GLN A 487 -16.90 -4.08 2.35
CA GLN A 487 -17.94 -3.69 3.30
C GLN A 487 -17.35 -2.74 4.32
N CYS A 488 -18.12 -1.76 4.65
CA CYS A 488 -17.83 -0.96 5.84
C CYS A 488 -18.15 -1.76 7.10
N ALA A 489 -17.39 -1.53 8.16
CA ALA A 489 -17.67 -2.08 9.47
C ALA A 489 -19.08 -1.70 9.92
N THR A 490 -20.05 -2.54 9.59
CA THR A 490 -21.41 -2.51 10.15
C THR A 490 -21.48 -3.34 11.42
N THR A 491 -20.50 -4.20 11.65
CA THR A 491 -20.28 -4.96 12.87
C THR A 491 -19.24 -4.27 13.73
N PRO A 492 -19.35 -4.39 15.06
CA PRO A 492 -18.34 -3.80 15.95
C PRO A 492 -16.96 -4.37 15.59
N ASP A 493 -16.00 -3.47 15.40
CA ASP A 493 -14.59 -3.76 15.48
C ASP A 493 -14.34 -4.70 16.68
N ALA A 494 -13.49 -5.71 16.54
CA ALA A 494 -13.10 -6.58 17.65
C ALA A 494 -12.54 -5.81 18.84
N ALA A 495 -12.07 -4.57 18.65
CA ALA A 495 -11.68 -3.64 19.71
C ALA A 495 -12.85 -2.77 20.23
N ALA A 496 -13.96 -2.63 19.49
CA ALA A 496 -15.16 -1.93 19.94
C ALA A 496 -16.08 -2.93 20.65
N GLN A 497 -15.96 -3.03 21.97
CA GLN A 497 -16.84 -3.89 22.76
C GLN A 497 -18.30 -3.40 22.73
N PRO A 498 -19.31 -4.27 22.75
CA PRO A 498 -20.68 -3.84 22.98
C PRO A 498 -20.76 -2.98 24.25
N TRP A 499 -21.38 -1.80 24.13
CA TRP A 499 -21.54 -0.96 25.30
C TRP A 499 -22.31 -1.67 26.41
N ASN A 500 -21.84 -1.51 27.65
CA ASN A 500 -22.47 -2.08 28.83
C ASN A 500 -22.48 -1.05 29.96
N ALA A 501 -23.65 -0.73 30.48
CA ALA A 501 -23.82 0.27 31.54
C ALA A 501 -23.06 -0.03 32.85
N GLN A 502 -22.73 -1.28 33.11
CA GLN A 502 -21.98 -1.71 34.31
C GLN A 502 -20.46 -1.64 34.12
N THR A 503 -19.99 -1.57 32.89
CA THR A 503 -18.58 -1.48 32.56
C THR A 503 -18.06 -0.06 32.78
N THR A 504 -16.83 0.04 33.24
CA THR A 504 -16.10 1.30 33.33
C THR A 504 -15.23 1.46 32.11
N TYR A 505 -15.40 2.55 31.40
CA TYR A 505 -14.62 2.89 30.20
C TYR A 505 -13.69 4.07 30.52
N ARG A 506 -12.51 4.06 29.92
CA ARG A 506 -11.51 5.12 30.04
C ARG A 506 -11.39 5.87 28.71
N GLY A 507 -10.85 7.07 28.73
CA GLY A 507 -10.59 7.85 27.52
C GLY A 507 -9.78 7.02 26.50
N GLY A 508 -10.27 6.98 25.27
CA GLY A 508 -9.71 6.21 24.17
C GLY A 508 -10.38 4.85 23.92
N GLU A 509 -11.12 4.30 24.89
CA GLU A 509 -11.80 3.01 24.69
C GLU A 509 -12.99 3.14 23.75
N LEU A 510 -13.13 2.13 22.87
CA LEU A 510 -14.18 2.09 21.86
C LEU A 510 -15.33 1.20 22.31
N VAL A 511 -16.54 1.64 22.02
CA VAL A 511 -17.75 0.84 22.21
C VAL A 511 -18.66 0.92 21.01
N PHE A 512 -19.46 -0.12 20.83
CA PHE A 512 -20.48 -0.20 19.80
C PHE A 512 -21.87 -0.18 20.43
N LEU A 513 -22.74 0.64 19.87
CA LEU A 513 -24.16 0.73 20.26
C LEU A 513 -24.99 1.18 19.06
N ASP A 514 -26.08 0.44 18.77
CA ASP A 514 -27.08 0.77 17.75
C ASP A 514 -26.47 1.07 16.35
N GLY A 515 -25.49 0.24 15.90
CA GLY A 515 -24.87 0.37 14.59
C GLY A 515 -23.82 1.49 14.48
N ARG A 516 -23.45 2.14 15.58
CA ARG A 516 -22.47 3.23 15.63
C ARG A 516 -21.33 2.89 16.57
N VAL A 517 -20.13 3.28 16.20
CA VAL A 517 -18.96 3.22 17.06
C VAL A 517 -18.78 4.54 17.81
N PHE A 518 -18.54 4.46 19.10
CA PHE A 518 -18.32 5.59 19.98
C PHE A 518 -16.98 5.44 20.70
N GLN A 519 -16.30 6.56 20.92
CA GLN A 519 -15.08 6.63 21.70
C GLN A 519 -15.33 7.36 23.02
N ALA A 520 -14.86 6.76 24.11
CA ALA A 520 -14.84 7.45 25.40
C ALA A 520 -13.79 8.58 25.36
N GLN A 521 -14.23 9.81 25.62
CA GLN A 521 -13.35 10.99 25.67
C GLN A 521 -12.68 11.13 27.04
N TRP A 522 -13.33 10.60 28.07
CA TRP A 522 -12.85 10.51 29.46
C TRP A 522 -13.53 9.34 30.16
N TYR A 523 -13.36 9.23 31.46
CA TYR A 523 -14.01 8.19 32.27
C TYR A 523 -15.54 8.17 32.10
N ALA A 524 -16.09 7.01 31.74
CA ALA A 524 -17.52 6.79 31.58
C ALA A 524 -17.96 5.52 32.32
N LYS A 525 -19.09 5.59 33.04
CA LYS A 525 -19.72 4.41 33.64
C LYS A 525 -21.22 4.68 33.77
N GLY A 526 -22.02 3.86 33.09
CA GLY A 526 -23.47 4.04 33.06
C GLY A 526 -23.95 5.15 32.11
N ASP A 527 -23.04 5.93 31.54
CA ASP A 527 -23.35 6.93 30.53
C ASP A 527 -23.56 6.22 29.17
N GLN A 528 -24.78 6.24 28.65
CA GLN A 528 -25.06 5.61 27.36
C GLN A 528 -24.51 6.47 26.23
N PRO A 529 -23.76 5.86 25.26
CA PRO A 529 -23.31 6.55 24.05
C PRO A 529 -24.48 7.17 23.28
N GLY A 530 -24.29 8.41 22.80
CA GLY A 530 -25.31 9.14 22.07
C GLY A 530 -26.47 9.72 22.90
N ALA A 531 -26.61 9.37 24.17
CA ALA A 531 -27.70 9.85 25.02
C ALA A 531 -27.54 11.32 25.43
N SER A 532 -26.33 11.85 25.42
CA SER A 532 -26.04 13.23 25.79
C SER A 532 -24.98 13.84 24.85
N PRO A 533 -25.25 15.00 24.24
CA PRO A 533 -24.28 15.70 23.40
C PRO A 533 -23.07 16.24 24.17
N ARG A 534 -23.14 16.26 25.50
CA ARG A 534 -22.06 16.67 26.40
C ARG A 534 -21.54 15.50 27.23
N GLY A 535 -21.94 14.28 26.87
CA GLY A 535 -21.52 13.07 27.54
C GLY A 535 -20.06 12.69 27.21
N PRO A 536 -19.57 11.62 27.85
CA PRO A 536 -18.19 11.15 27.67
C PRO A 536 -17.94 10.50 26.29
N TRP A 537 -18.93 10.39 25.43
CA TRP A 537 -18.86 9.66 24.17
C TRP A 537 -18.86 10.59 22.97
N ALA A 538 -17.85 10.48 22.10
CA ALA A 538 -17.86 11.04 20.76
C ALA A 538 -18.21 9.94 19.77
N THR A 539 -19.07 10.26 18.80
CA THR A 539 -19.34 9.36 17.68
C THR A 539 -18.16 9.39 16.72
N LEU A 540 -17.64 8.25 16.36
CA LEU A 540 -16.68 8.14 15.26
C LEU A 540 -17.45 8.16 13.93
N THR A 541 -16.83 8.72 12.89
CA THR A 541 -17.42 8.81 11.55
C THR A 541 -17.74 7.39 11.07
N ALA A 542 -18.97 7.17 10.61
CA ALA A 542 -19.34 5.89 10.05
C ALA A 542 -18.55 5.66 8.74
N CYS A 543 -17.99 4.47 8.59
CA CYS A 543 -17.41 4.01 7.34
C CYS A 543 -18.44 4.14 6.20
N GLY A 544 -18.01 4.55 5.02
CA GLY A 544 -18.87 4.65 3.82
C GLY A 544 -19.66 5.95 3.68
N VAL A 545 -19.46 6.93 4.54
CA VAL A 545 -19.91 8.29 4.24
C VAL A 545 -18.87 8.91 3.32
N SER A 546 -19.18 8.92 2.03
CA SER A 546 -18.40 9.72 1.07
C SER A 546 -18.38 11.18 1.55
N PRO A 547 -17.26 11.90 1.58
CA PRO A 547 -17.21 13.31 1.89
C PRO A 547 -18.09 14.17 0.97
N ALA A 548 -18.39 13.64 -0.23
CA ALA A 548 -19.34 14.24 -1.16
C ALA A 548 -20.80 14.09 -0.73
N THR A 549 -21.11 13.18 0.18
CA THR A 549 -22.44 13.10 0.80
C THR A 549 -22.42 13.94 2.07
N VAL A 550 -22.91 15.15 1.94
CA VAL A 550 -23.15 16.04 3.08
C VAL A 550 -24.03 15.28 4.08
N GLN A 551 -23.41 14.83 5.18
CA GLN A 551 -24.07 14.01 6.19
C GLN A 551 -25.06 14.82 7.03
N ASP A 552 -26.02 14.18 7.66
CA ASP A 552 -26.88 14.82 8.62
C ASP A 552 -26.07 15.30 9.84
N TRP A 553 -26.45 16.48 10.37
CA TRP A 553 -25.82 16.99 11.58
C TRP A 553 -26.22 16.16 12.80
N TYR A 554 -25.24 15.79 13.60
CA TYR A 554 -25.40 15.10 14.88
C TYR A 554 -24.75 15.87 16.01
N ALA A 555 -25.48 16.05 17.14
CA ALA A 555 -25.03 16.86 18.27
C ALA A 555 -23.77 16.30 18.98
N ASP A 556 -23.57 15.01 18.95
CA ASP A 556 -22.45 14.30 19.61
C ASP A 556 -21.21 14.11 18.72
N THR A 557 -21.30 14.49 17.46
CA THR A 557 -20.19 14.43 16.50
C THR A 557 -19.29 15.66 16.61
N ILE A 558 -17.99 15.45 16.48
CA ILE A 558 -16.99 16.51 16.34
C ILE A 558 -16.89 16.86 14.86
N TYR A 559 -16.96 18.15 14.57
CA TYR A 559 -16.78 18.69 13.23
C TYR A 559 -15.62 19.69 13.23
N ASP A 560 -14.78 19.60 12.23
CA ASP A 560 -13.67 20.50 12.02
C ASP A 560 -14.00 21.59 10.98
N LYS A 561 -13.12 22.57 10.85
CA LYS A 561 -13.30 23.65 9.86
C LYS A 561 -13.31 23.05 8.45
N GLY A 562 -14.39 23.29 7.71
CA GLY A 562 -14.58 22.79 6.36
C GLY A 562 -15.63 21.68 6.24
N ASP A 563 -15.92 20.98 7.34
CA ASP A 563 -16.93 19.93 7.35
C ASP A 563 -18.29 20.46 6.94
N GLN A 564 -19.01 19.66 6.14
CA GLN A 564 -20.35 20.00 5.67
C GLN A 564 -21.39 19.05 6.26
N VAL A 565 -22.51 19.62 6.68
CA VAL A 565 -23.64 18.86 7.21
C VAL A 565 -24.97 19.35 6.66
N VAL A 566 -25.96 18.46 6.58
CA VAL A 566 -27.37 18.85 6.39
C VAL A 566 -28.03 18.96 7.75
N TYR A 567 -28.68 20.10 7.99
CA TYR A 567 -29.55 20.29 9.15
C TYR A 567 -30.83 20.97 8.71
N ALA A 568 -31.98 20.37 9.04
CA ALA A 568 -33.28 20.83 8.59
C ALA A 568 -33.39 21.09 7.07
N GLY A 569 -32.78 20.21 6.26
CA GLY A 569 -32.78 20.29 4.79
C GLY A 569 -31.89 21.38 4.20
N VAL A 570 -31.00 21.98 4.98
CA VAL A 570 -30.06 23.03 4.54
C VAL A 570 -28.65 22.58 4.82
N THR A 571 -27.75 22.71 3.83
CA THR A 571 -26.33 22.44 3.97
C THR A 571 -25.61 23.57 4.69
N TYR A 572 -24.78 23.23 5.66
CA TYR A 572 -23.94 24.14 6.42
C TYR A 572 -22.48 23.69 6.40
N THR A 573 -21.56 24.64 6.39
CA THR A 573 -20.12 24.41 6.47
C THR A 573 -19.58 24.92 7.80
N ALA A 574 -18.83 24.08 8.51
CA ALA A 574 -18.14 24.45 9.74
C ALA A 574 -17.02 25.47 9.48
N GLN A 575 -17.00 26.57 10.19
CA GLN A 575 -15.98 27.63 10.07
C GLN A 575 -14.81 27.43 11.04
N TRP A 576 -15.04 26.69 12.10
CA TRP A 576 -14.05 26.25 13.11
C TRP A 576 -14.62 25.02 13.82
N TRP A 577 -13.83 24.41 14.67
CA TRP A 577 -14.20 23.23 15.44
C TRP A 577 -15.59 23.39 16.13
N SER A 578 -16.42 22.37 16.02
CA SER A 578 -17.79 22.37 16.52
C SER A 578 -18.15 21.00 17.13
N ARG A 579 -18.80 21.03 18.27
CA ARG A 579 -19.48 19.88 18.85
C ARG A 579 -20.72 20.38 19.58
N ASN A 580 -21.88 19.83 19.26
CA ASN A 580 -23.18 20.24 19.83
C ASN A 580 -23.60 21.68 19.48
N ASP A 581 -22.95 22.34 18.54
CA ASP A 581 -23.40 23.64 18.04
C ASP A 581 -24.39 23.43 16.91
N VAL A 582 -25.64 23.75 17.14
CA VAL A 582 -26.70 23.54 16.14
C VAL A 582 -26.49 24.45 14.93
N PRO A 583 -26.46 23.89 13.69
CA PRO A 583 -26.38 24.72 12.49
C PRO A 583 -27.49 25.75 12.37
N GLY A 584 -27.14 26.98 11.99
CA GLY A 584 -28.07 28.09 11.87
C GLY A 584 -28.37 28.83 13.18
N GLY A 585 -27.78 28.43 14.30
CA GLY A 585 -27.89 29.11 15.60
C GLY A 585 -27.19 30.48 15.64
N LYS A 586 -27.59 31.37 16.54
CA LYS A 586 -26.86 32.64 16.76
C LYS A 586 -25.48 32.35 17.33
N ARG A 587 -24.43 32.84 16.68
CA ARG A 587 -23.01 32.58 16.98
C ARG A 587 -22.57 31.12 16.76
N SER A 588 -23.29 30.40 15.92
CA SER A 588 -22.94 29.04 15.51
C SER A 588 -21.66 29.05 14.63
N PRO A 589 -20.78 28.03 14.74
CA PRO A 589 -19.66 27.86 13.83
C PRO A 589 -20.09 27.55 12.39
N TRP A 590 -21.35 27.34 12.15
CA TRP A 590 -21.93 26.89 10.89
C TRP A 590 -22.35 28.05 9.97
N LYS A 591 -21.90 28.04 8.73
CA LYS A 591 -22.38 28.90 7.64
C LYS A 591 -23.08 28.07 6.57
N ARG A 592 -24.11 28.67 5.98
CA ARG A 592 -24.81 28.16 4.80
C ARG A 592 -23.94 28.33 3.57
#